data_9e7c87b1c1b8723b7c1434bbe3cf008a
#
_entry.id   9e7c87b1c1b8723b7c1434bbe3cf008a
#
_cell.length_a   1.000
_cell.length_b   1.000
_cell.length_c   1.000
_cell.angle_alpha   90.00
_cell.angle_beta   90.00
_cell.angle_gamma   90.00
#
_symmetry.space_group_name_H-M   'P 1'
#
loop_
_entity.id
_entity.type
_entity.pdbx_description
1 polymer ?
#
loop_
_entity_poly.entity_id
_entity_poly.type
_entity_poly.pdbx_seq_one_letter_code
_entity_poly.pdbx_strand_id
1 'polypeptide(L)'
;MTEQGLFDYIKATYLEDLEKSEHTYEYIDATSTGYRLTIELKCRHTHYDELILEKDKYEALMDRANDLGFTPFYINSTPNGIYAFNLRKITVTFTTKRLPSNTVDKGPAIDKEIALLHIDKAVKL
;
A
#
# COMPACT_ATOMS: atom_id res chain seq x y z
N MET A 1 -3.35 4.68 14.45
CA MET A 1 -4.30 4.27 13.39
C MET A 1 -4.01 2.84 12.99
N THR A 2 -5.03 2.07 12.69
CA THR A 2 -4.93 0.70 12.17
C THR A 2 -5.25 0.69 10.68
N GLU A 3 -5.00 -0.44 10.00
CA GLU A 3 -5.42 -0.61 8.60
C GLU A 3 -6.93 -0.43 8.46
N GLN A 4 -7.72 -0.97 9.40
CA GLN A 4 -9.18 -0.77 9.41
C GLN A 4 -9.54 0.71 9.58
N GLY A 5 -8.87 1.42 10.47
CA GLY A 5 -9.08 2.86 10.67
C GLY A 5 -8.73 3.66 9.42
N LEU A 6 -7.66 3.29 8.73
CA LEU A 6 -7.28 3.92 7.48
C LEU A 6 -8.35 3.65 6.39
N PHE A 7 -8.81 2.41 6.29
CA PHE A 7 -9.89 2.06 5.36
C PHE A 7 -11.14 2.91 5.63
N ASP A 8 -11.57 2.99 6.88
CA ASP A 8 -12.76 3.75 7.26
C ASP A 8 -12.60 5.24 6.93
N TYR A 9 -11.42 5.79 7.18
CA TYR A 9 -11.12 7.19 6.88
C TYR A 9 -11.18 7.47 5.37
N ILE A 10 -10.53 6.64 4.57
CA ILE A 10 -10.51 6.80 3.10
C ILE A 10 -11.92 6.65 2.53
N LYS A 11 -12.67 5.67 3.01
CA LYS A 11 -14.05 5.44 2.58
C LYS A 11 -14.94 6.64 2.90
N ALA A 12 -14.86 7.16 4.11
CA ALA A 12 -15.70 8.28 4.56
C ALA A 12 -15.32 9.61 3.90
N THR A 13 -14.04 9.79 3.58
CA THR A 13 -13.51 11.09 3.15
C THR A 13 -13.37 11.22 1.63
N TYR A 14 -13.01 10.15 0.95
CA TYR A 14 -12.63 10.21 -0.47
C TYR A 14 -13.39 9.24 -1.37
N LEU A 15 -13.65 8.00 -0.92
CA LEU A 15 -14.12 6.91 -1.76
C LEU A 15 -15.30 6.19 -1.10
N GLU A 16 -16.48 6.74 -1.22
CA GLU A 16 -17.69 6.22 -0.56
C GLU A 16 -18.05 4.79 -0.95
N ASP A 17 -17.64 4.35 -2.14
CA ASP A 17 -17.93 2.99 -2.64
C ASP A 17 -16.81 1.99 -2.36
N LEU A 18 -15.81 2.35 -1.55
CA LEU A 18 -14.68 1.48 -1.27
C LEU A 18 -15.11 0.18 -0.59
N GLU A 19 -14.68 -0.95 -1.14
CA GLU A 19 -14.96 -2.28 -0.61
C GLU A 19 -13.68 -3.06 -0.37
N LYS A 20 -13.62 -3.80 0.74
CA LYS A 20 -12.49 -4.68 1.00
C LYS A 20 -12.57 -5.92 0.13
N SER A 21 -11.46 -6.27 -0.52
CA SER A 21 -11.30 -7.55 -1.21
C SER A 21 -10.48 -8.53 -0.38
N GLU A 22 -9.54 -8.04 0.45
CA GLU A 22 -8.78 -8.87 1.37
C GLU A 22 -8.36 -8.06 2.59
N HIS A 23 -8.29 -8.72 3.76
CA HIS A 23 -7.86 -8.09 5.01
C HIS A 23 -7.00 -9.06 5.81
N THR A 24 -5.79 -8.63 6.13
CA THR A 24 -4.87 -9.34 7.04
C THR A 24 -4.44 -8.40 8.16
N TYR A 25 -3.56 -8.88 9.04
CA TYR A 25 -2.97 -8.02 10.08
C TYR A 25 -2.03 -6.96 9.52
N GLU A 26 -1.54 -7.13 8.31
CA GLU A 26 -0.49 -6.30 7.74
C GLU A 26 -1.00 -5.29 6.72
N TYR A 27 -2.13 -5.57 6.09
CA TYR A 27 -2.66 -4.72 5.02
C TYR A 27 -4.14 -4.98 4.77
N ILE A 28 -4.76 -4.05 4.04
CA ILE A 28 -6.10 -4.23 3.49
C ILE A 28 -6.01 -3.98 1.99
N ASP A 29 -6.48 -4.95 1.20
CA ASP A 29 -6.75 -4.75 -0.22
C ASP A 29 -8.18 -4.26 -0.39
N ALA A 30 -8.38 -3.25 -1.21
CA ALA A 30 -9.68 -2.65 -1.42
C ALA A 30 -9.86 -2.19 -2.87
N THR A 31 -11.10 -2.04 -3.28
CA THR A 31 -11.46 -1.64 -4.64
C THR A 31 -12.53 -0.58 -4.61
N SER A 32 -12.37 0.46 -5.42
CA SER A 32 -13.42 1.43 -5.72
C SER A 32 -13.80 1.29 -7.19
N THR A 33 -14.95 0.70 -7.47
CA THR A 33 -15.41 0.50 -8.85
C THR A 33 -15.81 1.83 -9.49
N GLY A 34 -16.43 2.72 -8.72
CA GLY A 34 -16.86 4.02 -9.22
C GLY A 34 -15.71 4.91 -9.67
N TYR A 35 -14.59 4.88 -8.93
CA TYR A 35 -13.39 5.66 -9.26
C TYR A 35 -12.35 4.85 -10.03
N ARG A 36 -12.60 3.56 -10.25
CA ARG A 36 -11.74 2.64 -11.00
C ARG A 36 -10.34 2.54 -10.37
N LEU A 37 -10.32 2.28 -9.08
CA LEU A 37 -9.10 2.15 -8.29
C LEU A 37 -9.01 0.79 -7.64
N THR A 38 -7.81 0.23 -7.61
CA THR A 38 -7.48 -0.90 -6.73
C THR A 38 -6.36 -0.44 -5.81
N ILE A 39 -6.50 -0.72 -4.52
CA ILE A 39 -5.72 -0.06 -3.49
C ILE A 39 -5.19 -1.09 -2.50
N GLU A 40 -3.93 -0.95 -2.11
CA GLU A 40 -3.42 -1.59 -0.90
C GLU A 40 -3.22 -0.54 0.17
N LEU A 41 -3.80 -0.77 1.35
CA LEU A 41 -3.70 0.11 2.51
C LEU A 41 -2.76 -0.49 3.54
N LYS A 42 -1.81 0.31 4.01
CA LYS A 42 -0.86 -0.11 5.03
C LYS A 42 -0.66 0.99 6.08
N CYS A 43 -0.65 0.60 7.36
CA CYS A 43 -0.32 1.51 8.45
C CYS A 43 1.09 1.24 8.95
N ARG A 44 1.84 2.34 9.12
CA ARG A 44 3.19 2.32 9.66
C ARG A 44 3.19 3.02 11.01
N HIS A 45 3.81 2.41 12.00
CA HIS A 45 3.91 3.01 13.33
C HIS A 45 5.08 3.97 13.46
N THR A 46 6.04 3.90 12.53
CA THR A 46 7.19 4.79 12.44
C THR A 46 7.17 5.48 11.09
N HIS A 47 7.44 6.79 11.07
CA HIS A 47 7.57 7.51 9.81
C HIS A 47 8.98 7.35 9.24
N TYR A 48 9.05 7.04 7.93
CA TYR A 48 10.25 7.12 7.12
C TYR A 48 9.92 7.90 5.85
N ASP A 49 10.87 8.67 5.36
CA ASP A 49 10.68 9.42 4.11
C ASP A 49 10.66 8.50 2.88
N GLU A 50 11.26 7.32 3.01
CA GLU A 50 11.17 6.27 2.00
C GLU A 50 10.38 5.09 2.55
N LEU A 51 9.28 4.76 1.90
CA LEU A 51 8.37 3.70 2.34
C LEU A 51 8.59 2.44 1.51
N ILE A 52 8.61 1.30 2.19
CA ILE A 52 8.89 0.01 1.56
C ILE A 52 7.64 -0.53 0.85
N LEU A 53 7.81 -0.95 -0.40
CA LEU A 53 6.83 -1.75 -1.13
C LEU A 53 7.49 -3.06 -1.53
N GLU A 54 6.99 -4.18 -1.01
CA GLU A 54 7.49 -5.51 -1.35
C GLU A 54 7.04 -5.89 -2.77
N LYS A 55 7.93 -6.55 -3.52
CA LYS A 55 7.70 -6.87 -4.93
C LYS A 55 6.48 -7.76 -5.14
N ASP A 56 6.26 -8.76 -4.29
CA ASP A 56 5.11 -9.64 -4.38
C ASP A 56 3.78 -8.88 -4.20
N LYS A 57 3.76 -7.91 -3.30
CA LYS A 57 2.60 -7.03 -3.10
C LYS A 57 2.37 -6.13 -4.32
N TYR A 58 3.46 -5.56 -4.86
CA TYR A 58 3.41 -4.77 -6.08
C TYR A 58 2.82 -5.56 -7.25
N GLU A 59 3.35 -6.76 -7.47
CA GLU A 59 2.90 -7.61 -8.58
C GLU A 59 1.43 -8.00 -8.44
N ALA A 60 0.99 -8.39 -7.24
CA ALA A 60 -0.41 -8.73 -6.98
C ALA A 60 -1.34 -7.54 -7.22
N LEU A 61 -0.94 -6.35 -6.77
CA LEU A 61 -1.73 -5.13 -6.95
C LEU A 61 -1.80 -4.73 -8.44
N MET A 62 -0.68 -4.80 -9.15
CA MET A 62 -0.63 -4.49 -10.58
C MET A 62 -1.44 -5.49 -11.40
N ASP A 63 -1.35 -6.78 -11.09
CA ASP A 63 -2.13 -7.81 -11.79
C ASP A 63 -3.63 -7.58 -11.62
N ARG A 64 -4.05 -7.27 -10.40
CA ARG A 64 -5.47 -6.97 -10.14
C ARG A 64 -5.91 -5.71 -10.86
N ALA A 65 -5.09 -4.67 -10.86
CA ALA A 65 -5.39 -3.42 -11.57
C ALA A 65 -5.51 -3.66 -13.07
N ASN A 66 -4.60 -4.44 -13.65
CA ASN A 66 -4.62 -4.74 -15.09
C ASN A 66 -5.83 -5.58 -15.47
N ASP A 67 -6.20 -6.57 -14.65
CA ASP A 67 -7.38 -7.41 -14.89
C ASP A 67 -8.68 -6.60 -14.90
N LEU A 68 -8.77 -5.61 -14.01
CA LEU A 68 -9.96 -4.77 -13.88
C LEU A 68 -9.93 -3.54 -14.81
N GLY A 69 -8.78 -3.19 -15.36
CA GLY A 69 -8.60 -1.92 -16.08
C GLY A 69 -8.64 -0.72 -15.14
N PHE A 70 -8.18 -0.90 -13.90
CA PHE A 70 -8.20 0.13 -12.85
C PHE A 70 -6.79 0.68 -12.58
N THR A 71 -6.73 1.77 -11.82
CA THR A 71 -5.47 2.38 -11.43
C THR A 71 -5.02 1.85 -10.06
N PRO A 72 -3.78 1.34 -9.95
CA PRO A 72 -3.26 0.83 -8.68
C PRO A 72 -2.72 1.95 -7.80
N PHE A 73 -3.20 2.01 -6.56
CA PHE A 73 -2.70 2.92 -5.53
C PHE A 73 -2.15 2.14 -4.34
N TYR A 74 -1.01 2.58 -3.85
CA TYR A 74 -0.45 2.11 -2.59
C TYR A 74 -0.54 3.25 -1.59
N ILE A 75 -1.33 3.08 -0.53
CA ILE A 75 -1.62 4.14 0.44
C ILE A 75 -1.08 3.74 1.81
N ASN A 76 -0.19 4.55 2.34
CA ASN A 76 0.41 4.35 3.66
C ASN A 76 0.00 5.45 4.62
N SER A 77 -0.41 5.05 5.81
CA SER A 77 -0.54 5.93 6.96
C SER A 77 0.72 5.85 7.80
N THR A 78 1.27 7.00 8.18
CA THR A 78 2.39 7.11 9.12
C THR A 78 2.04 8.13 10.20
N PRO A 79 2.85 8.26 11.27
CA PRO A 79 2.61 9.33 12.26
C PRO A 79 2.62 10.74 11.65
N ASN A 80 3.21 10.94 10.47
CA ASN A 80 3.30 12.25 9.84
C ASN A 80 2.21 12.52 8.81
N GLY A 81 1.39 11.54 8.45
CA GLY A 81 0.32 11.74 7.50
C GLY A 81 -0.01 10.50 6.66
N ILE A 82 -0.84 10.69 5.67
CA ILE A 82 -1.30 9.64 4.76
C ILE A 82 -0.74 9.95 3.37
N TYR A 83 -0.06 8.98 2.78
CA TYR A 83 0.66 9.12 1.52
C TYR A 83 0.13 8.14 0.49
N ALA A 84 -0.42 8.66 -0.62
CA ALA A 84 -1.00 7.87 -1.69
C ALA A 84 -0.09 7.88 -2.92
N PHE A 85 0.39 6.70 -3.31
CA PHE A 85 1.25 6.51 -4.48
C PHE A 85 0.43 5.94 -5.64
N ASN A 86 0.37 6.67 -6.76
CA ASN A 86 -0.16 6.13 -8.00
C ASN A 86 0.95 5.34 -8.68
N LEU A 87 0.86 4.00 -8.64
CA LEU A 87 1.95 3.15 -9.10
C LEU A 87 2.14 3.14 -10.62
N ARG A 88 1.19 3.69 -11.39
CA ARG A 88 1.40 3.87 -12.84
C ARG A 88 2.18 5.13 -13.17
N LYS A 89 2.26 6.09 -12.25
CA LYS A 89 2.89 7.39 -12.51
C LYS A 89 4.28 7.53 -11.91
N ILE A 90 4.77 6.52 -11.21
CA ILE A 90 6.10 6.55 -10.59
C ILE A 90 6.94 5.39 -11.12
N THR A 91 8.26 5.57 -11.10
CA THR A 91 9.19 4.49 -11.42
C THR A 91 9.42 3.66 -10.15
N VAL A 92 9.20 2.34 -10.27
CA VAL A 92 9.39 1.41 -9.16
C VAL A 92 10.58 0.51 -9.50
N THR A 93 11.64 0.58 -8.70
CA THR A 93 12.86 -0.20 -8.88
C THR A 93 13.07 -1.08 -7.66
N PHE A 94 13.31 -2.38 -7.90
CA PHE A 94 13.45 -3.36 -6.81
C PHE A 94 14.90 -3.68 -6.52
N THR A 95 15.21 -3.83 -5.24
CA THR A 95 16.49 -4.31 -4.74
C THR A 95 16.24 -5.39 -3.69
N THR A 96 17.23 -6.26 -3.49
CA THR A 96 17.14 -7.29 -2.45
C THR A 96 17.53 -6.69 -1.11
N LYS A 97 16.71 -6.95 -0.09
CA LYS A 97 16.97 -6.50 1.27
C LYS A 97 16.61 -7.60 2.27
N ARG A 98 17.42 -7.72 3.32
CA ARG A 98 17.14 -8.69 4.39
C ARG A 98 16.18 -8.07 5.38
N LEU A 99 15.01 -8.68 5.52
CA LEU A 99 13.92 -8.19 6.36
C LEU A 99 13.29 -9.33 7.13
N PRO A 100 12.58 -9.06 8.25
CA PRO A 100 11.77 -10.07 8.90
C PRO A 100 10.78 -10.70 7.92
N SER A 101 10.55 -12.00 8.02
CA SER A 101 9.61 -12.71 7.15
C SER A 101 8.19 -12.19 7.30
N ASN A 102 7.91 -11.57 8.44
CA ASN A 102 6.57 -11.09 8.79
C ASN A 102 6.72 -9.82 9.65
N THR A 103 5.94 -8.81 9.35
CA THR A 103 5.99 -7.52 10.02
C THR A 103 5.46 -7.58 11.44
N VAL A 104 4.46 -8.41 11.70
CA VAL A 104 3.79 -8.52 12.99
C VAL A 104 4.61 -9.37 13.95
N ASP A 105 4.93 -10.60 13.56
CA ASP A 105 5.63 -11.57 14.40
C ASP A 105 7.14 -11.42 14.34
N LYS A 106 7.64 -10.66 13.38
CA LYS A 106 9.08 -10.47 13.15
C LYS A 106 9.83 -11.80 13.09
N GLY A 107 9.29 -12.73 12.33
CA GLY A 107 9.89 -14.05 12.13
C GLY A 107 11.32 -13.98 11.61
N PRO A 108 11.95 -15.11 11.26
CA PRO A 108 13.34 -15.13 10.83
C PRO A 108 13.55 -14.17 9.65
N ALA A 109 14.71 -13.52 9.63
CA ALA A 109 15.07 -12.62 8.53
C ALA A 109 15.24 -13.42 7.23
N ILE A 110 14.65 -12.93 6.15
CA ILE A 110 14.77 -13.50 4.82
C ILE A 110 15.12 -12.41 3.82
N ASP A 111 15.63 -12.80 2.66
CA ASP A 111 15.86 -11.87 1.57
C ASP A 111 14.54 -11.58 0.87
N LYS A 112 14.21 -10.30 0.76
CA LYS A 112 13.03 -9.83 0.03
C LYS A 112 13.43 -8.83 -1.03
N GLU A 113 12.75 -8.86 -2.16
CA GLU A 113 12.86 -7.81 -3.15
C GLU A 113 11.87 -6.70 -2.79
N ILE A 114 12.38 -5.49 -2.65
CA ILE A 114 11.61 -4.33 -2.24
C ILE A 114 11.94 -3.12 -3.10
N ALA A 115 10.99 -2.19 -3.17
CA ALA A 115 11.21 -0.85 -3.68
C ALA A 115 11.10 0.15 -2.53
N LEU A 116 11.87 1.22 -2.58
CA LEU A 116 11.74 2.35 -1.67
C LEU A 116 11.03 3.47 -2.41
N LEU A 117 9.89 3.89 -1.88
CA LEU A 117 9.06 4.94 -2.47
C LEU A 117 9.19 6.20 -1.60
N HIS A 118 9.84 7.22 -2.13
CA HIS A 118 9.99 8.47 -1.42
C HIS A 118 8.65 9.20 -1.34
N ILE A 119 8.33 9.77 -0.17
CA ILE A 119 7.05 10.45 0.07
C ILE A 119 6.82 11.65 -0.87
N ASP A 120 7.87 12.22 -1.44
CA ASP A 120 7.76 13.27 -2.47
C ASP A 120 7.03 12.81 -3.73
N LYS A 121 6.99 11.50 -3.98
CA LYS A 121 6.29 10.92 -5.13
C LYS A 121 4.82 10.64 -4.85
N ALA A 122 4.39 10.83 -3.60
CA ALA A 122 3.02 10.59 -3.18
C ALA A 122 2.19 11.87 -3.21
N VAL A 123 0.87 11.68 -3.27
CA VAL A 123 -0.07 12.72 -2.88
C VAL A 123 -0.32 12.56 -1.39
N LYS A 124 -0.10 13.62 -0.64
CA LYS A 124 -0.41 13.63 0.79
C LYS A 124 -1.89 13.96 0.99
N LEU A 125 -2.61 13.04 1.61
CA LEU A 125 -4.03 13.20 1.85
C LEU A 125 -4.33 13.97 3.13
#